data_a868bbd26aeb9e01b66bd0541f0dcb88
#
_entry.id   a868bbd26aeb9e01b66bd0541f0dcb88
#
_cell.length_a   1.000
_cell.length_b   1.000
_cell.length_c   1.000
_cell.angle_alpha   90.00
_cell.angle_beta   90.00
_cell.angle_gamma   90.00
#
_symmetry.space_group_name_H-M   'P 1'
#
loop_
_entity.id
_entity.type
_entity.pdbx_description
1 polymer ?
#
loop_
_entity_poly.entity_id
_entity_poly.type
_entity_poly.pdbx_seq_one_letter_code
_entity_poly.pdbx_strand_id
1 'polypeptide(L)'
;MKRLLLTTIAAVLLVGCGESQSSGITIHQAVLRNNIEVVKQHLAAGTDVNVKNRGGQVPLHQAAMRGCKEIVELLLAKGADVNAKGWDGRTPVDYAIRKEELANLLRKHGGKTGEELKAEEK
;
A
#
# COMPACT_ATOMS: atom_id res chain seq x y z
N MET A 1 -29.66 -13.45 -19.08
CA MET A 1 -29.11 -13.16 -18.74
C MET A 1 -28.79 -13.12 -17.85
N LYS A 2 -28.72 -13.17 -17.69
CA LYS A 2 -28.23 -12.99 -16.93
C LYS A 2 -27.61 -13.50 -16.25
N ARG A 3 -27.42 -13.83 -16.25
CA ARG A 3 -26.73 -14.19 -15.64
C ARG A 3 -25.90 -14.25 -15.34
N LEU A 4 -25.60 -14.10 -15.53
CA LEU A 4 -24.71 -14.02 -15.19
C LEU A 4 -24.23 -13.88 -14.51
N LEU A 5 -24.29 -13.65 -14.28
CA LEU A 5 -23.78 -13.34 -13.53
C LEU A 5 -23.54 -13.80 -12.66
N LEU A 6 -23.77 -14.03 -12.33
CA LEU A 6 -23.50 -14.42 -11.40
C LEU A 6 -22.77 -15.11 -11.09
N THR A 7 -22.55 -15.48 -11.50
CA THR A 7 -21.79 -16.14 -11.32
C THR A 7 -20.75 -15.82 -10.99
N THR A 8 -20.34 -15.42 -11.20
CA THR A 8 -19.33 -14.96 -10.86
C THR A 8 -19.16 -14.83 -9.69
N ILE A 9 -19.63 -14.76 -9.23
CA ILE A 9 -19.51 -14.60 -8.10
C ILE A 9 -19.17 -15.53 -7.45
N ALA A 10 -19.65 -16.14 -7.64
CA ALA A 10 -19.50 -17.05 -6.86
C ALA A 10 -18.25 -17.39 -6.78
N ALA A 11 -17.89 -17.50 -7.61
CA ALA A 11 -16.73 -17.83 -7.58
C ALA A 11 -16.01 -17.17 -6.71
N VAL A 12 -16.22 -16.69 -6.53
CA VAL A 12 -15.59 -16.09 -5.82
C VAL A 12 -15.62 -16.42 -4.69
N LEU A 13 -16.13 -16.74 -4.43
CA LEU A 13 -16.09 -16.93 -3.30
C LEU A 13 -15.54 -17.94 -2.95
N LEU A 14 -15.51 -18.44 -3.42
CA LEU A 14 -14.90 -19.18 -3.02
C LEU A 14 -13.91 -19.17 -2.89
N VAL A 15 -13.82 -18.83 -3.44
CA VAL A 15 -12.95 -18.78 -3.32
C VAL A 15 -12.42 -18.57 -2.63
N GLY A 16 -13.01 -18.29 -2.40
CA GLY A 16 -12.40 -17.91 -1.46
C GLY A 16 -11.33 -18.64 -1.40
N CYS A 17 -11.49 -19.30 -1.84
CA CYS A 17 -10.51 -19.91 -1.76
C CYS A 17 -9.55 -19.29 -2.23
N GLY A 18 -9.91 -18.64 -3.19
CA GLY A 18 -8.93 -17.88 -3.57
C GLY A 18 -8.16 -17.48 -2.46
N GLU A 19 -8.78 -17.34 -1.41
CA GLU A 19 -8.08 -16.85 -0.39
C GLU A 19 -6.88 -17.56 -0.09
N SER A 20 -6.85 -18.74 -0.43
CA SER A 20 -5.68 -19.46 -0.03
C SER A 20 -4.45 -18.91 -0.66
N GLN A 21 -4.51 -18.37 -1.83
CA GLN A 21 -3.30 -17.93 -2.38
C GLN A 21 -2.84 -16.67 -1.81
N SER A 22 -3.71 -15.86 -1.36
CA SER A 22 -3.24 -14.67 -0.74
C SER A 22 -2.85 -14.95 0.70
N SER A 23 -3.29 -16.06 1.24
CA SER A 23 -3.07 -16.29 2.65
C SER A 23 -1.62 -16.44 3.01
N GLY A 24 -0.78 -16.77 2.10
CA GLY A 24 0.63 -16.90 2.41
C GLY A 24 1.42 -15.63 2.21
N ILE A 25 0.78 -14.58 1.72
CA ILE A 25 1.50 -13.36 1.35
C ILE A 25 0.88 -12.18 2.08
N THR A 26 1.69 -11.45 2.83
CA THR A 26 1.20 -10.25 3.49
C THR A 26 1.06 -9.13 2.47
N ILE A 27 0.32 -8.08 2.84
CA ILE A 27 0.19 -6.95 1.93
C ILE A 27 1.56 -6.34 1.64
N HIS A 28 2.47 -6.33 2.63
CA HIS A 28 3.83 -5.83 2.39
C HIS A 28 4.54 -6.65 1.32
N GLN A 29 4.43 -7.96 1.40
CA GLN A 29 5.06 -8.82 0.40
C GLN A 29 4.44 -8.64 -0.98
N ALA A 30 3.14 -8.45 -1.02
CA ALA A 30 2.46 -8.21 -2.29
C ALA A 30 2.97 -6.92 -2.92
N VAL A 31 3.15 -5.88 -2.12
CA VAL A 31 3.68 -4.62 -2.62
C VAL A 31 5.10 -4.80 -3.13
N LEU A 32 5.94 -5.51 -2.35
CA LEU A 32 7.32 -5.74 -2.76
C LEU A 32 7.43 -6.52 -4.07
N ARG A 33 6.46 -7.37 -4.34
CA ARG A 33 6.43 -8.15 -5.58
C ARG A 33 5.69 -7.44 -6.71
N ASN A 34 5.22 -6.22 -6.42
CA ASN A 34 4.41 -5.44 -7.36
C ASN A 34 3.19 -6.24 -7.82
N ASN A 35 2.63 -7.02 -6.90
CA ASN A 35 1.46 -7.84 -7.20
C ASN A 35 0.20 -7.04 -6.87
N ILE A 36 -0.23 -6.25 -7.83
CA ILE A 36 -1.34 -5.33 -7.65
C ILE A 36 -2.63 -6.05 -7.28
N GLU A 37 -2.85 -7.22 -7.90
CA GLU A 37 -4.08 -7.97 -7.64
C GLU A 37 -4.19 -8.39 -6.18
N VAL A 38 -3.09 -8.90 -5.62
CA VAL A 38 -3.10 -9.33 -4.23
C VAL A 38 -3.22 -8.13 -3.29
N VAL A 39 -2.59 -7.00 -3.66
CA VAL A 39 -2.76 -5.78 -2.87
C VAL A 39 -4.23 -5.39 -2.84
N LYS A 40 -4.90 -5.42 -4.00
CA LYS A 40 -6.32 -5.10 -4.05
C LYS A 40 -7.16 -6.06 -3.22
N GLN A 41 -6.80 -7.34 -3.25
CA GLN A 41 -7.52 -8.34 -2.46
C GLN A 41 -7.40 -8.05 -0.97
N HIS A 42 -6.19 -7.72 -0.51
CA HIS A 42 -6.00 -7.38 0.89
C HIS A 42 -6.84 -6.17 1.29
N LEU A 43 -6.83 -5.13 0.45
CA LEU A 43 -7.57 -3.93 0.77
C LEU A 43 -9.07 -4.18 0.74
N ALA A 44 -9.54 -4.98 -0.21
CA ALA A 44 -10.96 -5.33 -0.28
C ALA A 44 -11.39 -6.17 0.91
N ALA A 45 -10.47 -6.95 1.46
CA ALA A 45 -10.78 -7.79 2.61
C ALA A 45 -10.75 -7.03 3.94
N GLY A 46 -10.42 -5.73 3.88
CA GLY A 46 -10.40 -4.92 5.09
C GLY A 46 -9.06 -4.89 5.81
N THR A 47 -8.01 -5.34 5.16
CA THR A 47 -6.68 -5.26 5.74
C THR A 47 -6.34 -3.80 6.03
N ASP A 48 -5.79 -3.54 7.21
CA ASP A 48 -5.40 -2.18 7.58
C ASP A 48 -4.33 -1.68 6.61
N VAL A 49 -4.65 -0.61 5.87
CA VAL A 49 -3.73 -0.06 4.89
C VAL A 49 -2.45 0.48 5.53
N ASN A 50 -2.51 0.77 6.83
CA ASN A 50 -1.37 1.30 7.58
C ASN A 50 -0.74 0.27 8.51
N VAL A 51 -0.92 -1.01 8.21
CA VAL A 51 -0.36 -2.08 9.05
C VAL A 51 1.17 -2.05 8.97
N LYS A 52 1.81 -2.18 10.12
CA LYS A 52 3.27 -2.13 10.19
C LYS A 52 3.87 -3.53 10.15
N ASN A 53 4.98 -3.63 9.44
CA ASN A 53 5.73 -4.88 9.45
C ASN A 53 6.75 -4.83 10.60
N ARG A 54 7.64 -5.81 10.65
CA ARG A 54 8.62 -5.88 11.75
C ARG A 54 9.57 -4.70 11.77
N GLY A 55 9.77 -4.05 10.63
CA GLY A 55 10.62 -2.87 10.56
C GLY A 55 9.88 -1.59 10.84
N GLY A 56 8.62 -1.68 11.26
CA GLY A 56 7.81 -0.49 11.52
C GLY A 56 7.35 0.20 10.27
N GLN A 57 7.46 -0.46 9.12
CA GLN A 57 7.09 0.13 7.85
C GLN A 57 5.67 -0.24 7.46
N VAL A 58 4.95 0.71 6.90
CA VAL A 58 3.62 0.46 6.36
C VAL A 58 3.76 0.13 4.87
N PRO A 59 2.72 -0.41 4.23
CA PRO A 59 2.82 -0.75 2.81
C PRO A 59 3.26 0.41 1.93
N LEU A 60 2.89 1.63 2.28
CA LEU A 60 3.26 2.80 1.49
C LEU A 60 4.78 3.01 1.45
N HIS A 61 5.49 2.71 2.55
CA HIS A 61 6.95 2.76 2.55
C HIS A 61 7.51 1.80 1.49
N GLN A 62 6.96 0.59 1.46
CA GLN A 62 7.43 -0.42 0.53
C GLN A 62 7.14 -0.02 -0.92
N ALA A 63 5.96 0.52 -1.16
CA ALA A 63 5.59 0.98 -2.49
C ALA A 63 6.51 2.11 -2.96
N ALA A 64 6.82 3.04 -2.07
CA ALA A 64 7.73 4.13 -2.39
C ALA A 64 9.12 3.61 -2.69
N MET A 65 9.59 2.65 -1.89
CA MET A 65 10.89 2.04 -2.13
C MET A 65 10.97 1.38 -3.49
N ARG A 66 9.91 0.68 -3.86
CA ARG A 66 9.87 -0.03 -5.14
C ARG A 66 9.59 0.90 -6.32
N GLY A 67 9.08 2.09 -6.05
CA GLY A 67 8.73 3.01 -7.12
C GLY A 67 7.45 2.63 -7.84
N CYS A 68 6.56 1.90 -7.19
CA CYS A 68 5.33 1.42 -7.81
C CYS A 68 4.24 2.48 -7.69
N LYS A 69 4.19 3.38 -8.64
CA LYS A 69 3.27 4.51 -8.62
C LYS A 69 1.81 4.06 -8.50
N GLU A 70 1.44 3.05 -9.26
CA GLU A 70 0.05 2.57 -9.24
C GLU A 70 -0.36 2.07 -7.86
N ILE A 71 0.55 1.34 -7.20
CA ILE A 71 0.26 0.85 -5.85
C ILE A 71 0.21 2.00 -4.87
N VAL A 72 1.10 3.00 -5.04
CA VAL A 72 1.07 4.17 -4.18
C VAL A 72 -0.28 4.87 -4.28
N GLU A 73 -0.76 5.07 -5.51
CA GLU A 73 -2.06 5.70 -5.71
C GLU A 73 -3.19 4.90 -5.07
N LEU A 74 -3.13 3.59 -5.23
CA LEU A 74 -4.13 2.71 -4.67
C LEU A 74 -4.14 2.79 -3.13
N LEU A 75 -2.95 2.75 -2.52
CA LEU A 75 -2.86 2.83 -1.07
C LEU A 75 -3.35 4.17 -0.55
N LEU A 76 -2.97 5.26 -1.22
CA LEU A 76 -3.43 6.59 -0.82
C LEU A 76 -4.94 6.71 -0.93
N ALA A 77 -5.51 6.13 -1.99
CA ALA A 77 -6.96 6.16 -2.16
C ALA A 77 -7.69 5.41 -1.04
N LYS A 78 -7.00 4.46 -0.41
CA LYS A 78 -7.57 3.69 0.68
C LYS A 78 -7.22 4.24 2.06
N GLY A 79 -6.67 5.45 2.11
CA GLY A 79 -6.42 6.11 3.38
C GLY A 79 -5.05 5.87 3.98
N ALA A 80 -4.08 5.47 3.16
CA ALA A 80 -2.72 5.30 3.67
C ALA A 80 -2.20 6.62 4.25
N ASP A 81 -1.50 6.51 5.37
CA ASP A 81 -0.90 7.68 6.01
C ASP A 81 0.35 8.07 5.22
N VAL A 82 0.27 9.16 4.49
CA VAL A 82 1.35 9.60 3.61
C VAL A 82 2.60 9.98 4.40
N ASN A 83 2.45 10.28 5.68
CA ASN A 83 3.57 10.68 6.54
C ASN A 83 3.88 9.66 7.62
N ALA A 84 3.52 8.40 7.41
CA ALA A 84 3.84 7.36 8.36
C ALA A 84 5.35 7.26 8.54
N LYS A 85 5.79 7.11 9.77
CA LYS A 85 7.21 6.97 10.08
C LYS A 85 7.53 5.52 10.43
N GLY A 86 8.61 5.01 9.86
CA GLY A 86 9.14 3.72 10.29
C GLY A 86 9.92 3.86 11.58
N TRP A 87 10.49 2.76 12.06
CA TRP A 87 11.32 2.82 13.27
C TRP A 87 12.49 3.78 13.11
N ASP A 88 12.96 3.95 11.88
CA ASP A 88 14.10 4.83 11.60
C ASP A 88 13.69 6.29 11.36
N GLY A 89 12.40 6.60 11.54
CA GLY A 89 11.90 7.95 11.35
C GLY A 89 11.67 8.36 9.92
N ARG A 90 11.85 7.45 8.98
CA ARG A 90 11.68 7.78 7.56
C ARG A 90 10.23 7.67 7.14
N THR A 91 9.85 8.56 6.23
CA THR A 91 8.52 8.57 5.65
C THR A 91 8.57 8.03 4.23
N PRO A 92 7.41 7.77 3.60
CA PRO A 92 7.44 7.36 2.20
C PRO A 92 8.17 8.34 1.29
N VAL A 93 8.10 9.65 1.56
CA VAL A 93 8.82 10.63 0.74
C VAL A 93 10.32 10.40 0.83
N ASP A 94 10.82 10.03 2.02
CA ASP A 94 12.24 9.74 2.18
C ASP A 94 12.71 8.62 1.26
N TYR A 95 11.86 7.62 1.07
CA TYR A 95 12.21 6.50 0.21
C TYR A 95 12.04 6.83 -1.27
N ALA A 96 11.27 7.86 -1.59
CA ALA A 96 11.02 8.24 -2.97
C ALA A 96 11.90 9.38 -3.43
N ILE A 97 12.88 9.78 -2.62
CA ILE A 97 13.63 11.00 -2.88
C ILE A 97 14.34 11.03 -4.23
N ARG A 98 14.69 9.86 -4.73
CA ARG A 98 15.34 9.78 -6.04
C ARG A 98 14.38 9.47 -7.18
N LYS A 99 13.10 9.42 -6.87
CA LYS A 99 12.07 9.10 -7.85
C LYS A 99 11.14 10.31 -7.93
N GLU A 100 11.55 11.26 -8.76
CA GLU A 100 10.93 12.57 -8.77
C GLU A 100 9.42 12.53 -8.92
N GLU A 101 8.94 11.77 -9.87
CA GLU A 101 7.50 11.68 -10.10
C GLU A 101 6.76 11.16 -8.87
N LEU A 102 7.34 10.15 -8.24
CA LEU A 102 6.72 9.54 -7.09
C LEU A 102 6.78 10.46 -5.89
N ALA A 103 7.91 11.14 -5.71
CA ALA A 103 8.04 12.11 -4.63
C ALA A 103 7.01 13.23 -4.80
N ASN A 104 6.84 13.69 -6.04
CA ASN A 104 5.86 14.73 -6.31
C ASN A 104 4.44 14.26 -6.04
N LEU A 105 4.14 13.01 -6.39
CA LEU A 105 2.84 12.45 -6.10
C LEU A 105 2.58 12.41 -4.60
N LEU A 106 3.56 11.95 -3.84
CA LEU A 106 3.42 11.89 -2.39
C LEU A 106 3.27 13.30 -1.79
N ARG A 107 4.05 14.24 -2.27
CA ARG A 107 3.95 15.62 -1.76
C ARG A 107 2.61 16.26 -2.11
N LYS A 108 2.06 15.90 -3.24
CA LYS A 108 0.73 16.37 -3.63
C LYS A 108 -0.32 15.93 -2.63
N HIS A 109 -0.10 14.80 -1.97
CA HIS A 109 -1.00 14.29 -0.94
C HIS A 109 -0.56 14.71 0.46
N GLY A 110 0.32 15.70 0.57
CA GLY A 110 0.76 16.21 1.86
C GLY A 110 1.99 15.52 2.43
N GLY A 111 2.68 14.73 1.59
CA GLY A 111 3.85 13.99 2.06
C GLY A 111 5.02 14.89 2.39
N LYS A 112 5.73 14.53 3.44
CA LYS A 112 6.92 15.24 3.91
C LYS A 112 8.00 14.25 4.28
N THR A 113 9.24 14.72 4.33
CA THR A 113 10.32 13.87 4.82
C THR A 113 10.25 13.81 6.34
N GLY A 114 10.96 12.83 6.89
CA GLY A 114 11.03 12.72 8.33
C GLY A 114 11.64 13.96 8.97
N GLU A 115 12.60 14.56 8.28
CA GLU A 115 13.22 15.78 8.79
C GLU A 115 12.25 16.96 8.78
N GLU A 116 11.48 17.09 7.71
CA GLU A 116 10.49 18.16 7.65
C GLU A 116 9.46 18.03 8.76
N LEU A 117 9.02 16.81 9.03
CA LEU A 117 8.07 16.58 10.11
C LEU A 117 8.67 16.93 11.46
N LYS A 118 9.93 16.55 11.64
CA LYS A 118 10.60 16.82 12.89
C LYS A 118 10.74 18.33 13.12
N ALA A 119 11.01 19.07 12.05
CA ALA A 119 11.12 20.51 12.16
C ALA A 119 9.80 21.16 12.57
N GLU A 120 8.67 20.56 12.18
CA GLU A 120 7.36 21.08 12.53
C GLU A 120 7.01 20.86 13.98
N GLU A 121 7.68 19.93 14.64
CA GLU A 121 7.39 19.62 16.03
C GLU A 121 7.96 20.67 16.99
N LYS A 122 8.76 21.58 16.52
CA LYS A 122 9.40 22.57 17.38
C LYS A 122 8.54 23.80 17.68
#